data_3ff44566e23160bc953eea8b5d9dbe77
#
_entry.id   3ff44566e23160bc953eea8b5d9dbe77
#
_cell.length_a   1.000
_cell.length_b   1.000
_cell.length_c   1.000
_cell.angle_alpha   90.00
_cell.angle_beta   90.00
_cell.angle_gamma   90.00
#
_symmetry.space_group_name_H-M   'P 1'
#
loop_
_entity.id
_entity.type
_entity.pdbx_description
1 polymer ?
#
loop_
_entity_poly.entity_id
_entity_poly.type
_entity_poly.pdbx_seq_one_letter_code
_entity_poly.pdbx_strand_id
1 'polypeptide(L)'
;MKLAPVKVSKDRIIRTVVGLRPFRPSGFRVEKEKIGEKIVVHNYGHGGGGITLSWGTSHIAIEELFRDDPPRGKVAVLGAGALGLATARLLQRRGVEVTIYAKDLPPQTTSNIAAGQWSPYFVSEFSKRSPRFKEQFARAARLSHRHFQNLLGDYYGVHFLMNYVLSDYPFGRGESGEESLDDLFPESRDVPPGEHPFPVKHVRQYVSMMIEPPVYLEALLRDFLLAKGSIVVRELQDISELQLLAAMGWLESPDALDRPRRFLGAAREAPGDVLRNDVL
;
A
#
# COMPACT_ATOMS: atom_id res chain seq x y z
N MET A 1 -32.79 10.06 -5.24
CA MET A 1 -31.69 10.71 -4.50
C MET A 1 -31.21 11.93 -5.27
N LYS A 2 -31.13 13.13 -4.66
CA LYS A 2 -30.56 14.31 -5.32
C LYS A 2 -29.05 14.33 -5.07
N LEU A 3 -28.27 13.99 -6.13
CA LEU A 3 -26.84 14.22 -6.11
C LEU A 3 -26.55 15.70 -6.42
N ALA A 4 -25.60 16.28 -5.70
CA ALA A 4 -25.15 17.64 -6.02
C ALA A 4 -24.52 17.68 -7.43
N PRO A 5 -24.87 18.66 -8.28
CA PRO A 5 -24.29 18.74 -9.61
C PRO A 5 -22.80 19.03 -9.53
N VAL A 6 -22.00 18.19 -10.16
CA VAL A 6 -20.55 18.39 -10.26
C VAL A 6 -20.27 19.34 -11.44
N LYS A 7 -19.66 20.49 -11.18
CA LYS A 7 -19.25 21.45 -12.19
C LYS A 7 -17.80 21.15 -12.58
N VAL A 8 -17.64 20.42 -13.69
CA VAL A 8 -16.32 20.06 -14.24
C VAL A 8 -16.10 20.86 -15.53
N SER A 9 -14.97 21.59 -15.60
CA SER A 9 -14.56 22.32 -16.80
C SER A 9 -13.03 22.46 -16.82
N LYS A 10 -12.44 22.71 -18.01
CA LYS A 10 -10.99 22.81 -18.18
C LYS A 10 -10.37 23.96 -17.39
N ASP A 11 -11.08 25.08 -17.26
CA ASP A 11 -10.67 26.26 -16.50
C ASP A 11 -10.64 26.04 -14.98
N ARG A 12 -11.19 24.91 -14.51
CA ARG A 12 -11.17 24.49 -13.09
C ARG A 12 -10.07 23.51 -12.75
N ILE A 13 -9.21 23.16 -13.72
CA ILE A 13 -8.06 22.30 -13.46
C ILE A 13 -7.02 23.11 -12.67
N ILE A 14 -6.81 22.76 -11.41
CA ILE A 14 -5.82 23.39 -10.55
C ILE A 14 -4.42 22.86 -10.86
N ARG A 15 -4.32 21.55 -11.07
CA ARG A 15 -3.06 20.86 -11.41
C ARG A 15 -3.33 19.49 -12.01
N THR A 16 -2.35 19.00 -12.75
CA THR A 16 -2.30 17.61 -13.22
C THR A 16 -1.17 16.90 -12.49
N VAL A 17 -1.47 15.76 -11.89
CA VAL A 17 -0.49 14.94 -11.17
C VAL A 17 -0.49 13.54 -11.76
N VAL A 18 0.70 13.00 -11.99
CA VAL A 18 0.89 11.65 -12.57
C VAL A 18 1.69 10.81 -11.58
N GLY A 19 1.28 9.57 -11.40
CA GLY A 19 1.97 8.57 -10.62
C GLY A 19 2.10 7.24 -11.37
N LEU A 20 3.23 6.59 -11.19
CA LEU A 20 3.45 5.26 -11.74
C LEU A 20 2.85 4.21 -10.79
N ARG A 21 2.01 3.33 -11.33
CA ARG A 21 1.46 2.19 -10.58
C ARG A 21 2.48 1.05 -10.59
N PRO A 22 2.90 0.53 -9.42
CA PRO A 22 3.79 -0.62 -9.32
C PRO A 22 3.03 -1.91 -9.66
N PHE A 23 2.63 -2.06 -10.92
CA PHE A 23 1.76 -3.14 -11.38
C PHE A 23 2.56 -4.38 -11.76
N ARG A 24 2.17 -5.52 -11.18
CA ARG A 24 2.67 -6.85 -11.53
C ARG A 24 1.54 -7.68 -12.13
N PRO A 25 1.66 -8.17 -13.37
CA PRO A 25 0.63 -9.02 -13.96
C PRO A 25 0.29 -10.25 -13.12
N SER A 26 1.27 -10.84 -12.42
CA SER A 26 1.11 -11.99 -11.55
C SER A 26 0.50 -11.68 -10.17
N GLY A 27 0.20 -10.42 -9.89
CA GLY A 27 -0.23 -9.92 -8.58
C GLY A 27 0.93 -9.50 -7.68
N PHE A 28 0.62 -9.01 -6.48
CA PHE A 28 1.63 -8.60 -5.51
C PHE A 28 2.53 -9.77 -5.09
N ARG A 29 3.73 -9.44 -4.61
CA ARG A 29 4.68 -10.39 -4.04
C ARG A 29 4.73 -10.20 -2.53
N VAL A 30 4.29 -11.22 -1.77
CA VAL A 30 4.51 -11.31 -0.32
C VAL A 30 5.15 -12.65 -0.03
N GLU A 31 6.44 -12.63 0.25
CA GLU A 31 7.22 -13.84 0.54
C GLU A 31 8.51 -13.53 1.27
N LYS A 32 8.99 -14.53 2.03
CA LYS A 32 10.26 -14.52 2.76
C LYS A 32 11.36 -15.09 1.87
N GLU A 33 12.51 -14.44 1.85
CA GLU A 33 13.70 -14.88 1.13
C GLU A 33 14.94 -14.70 2.03
N LYS A 34 15.88 -15.63 1.96
CA LYS A 34 17.20 -15.48 2.59
C LYS A 34 18.19 -14.97 1.56
N ILE A 35 18.77 -13.80 1.81
CA ILE A 35 19.80 -13.18 0.97
C ILE A 35 21.09 -13.04 1.81
N GLY A 36 22.07 -13.90 1.52
CA GLY A 36 23.23 -14.04 2.41
C GLY A 36 22.79 -14.47 3.81
N GLU A 37 23.22 -13.74 4.83
CA GLU A 37 22.82 -13.99 6.23
C GLU A 37 21.58 -13.21 6.66
N LYS A 38 20.95 -12.43 5.77
CA LYS A 38 19.79 -11.61 6.09
C LYS A 38 18.49 -12.27 5.61
N ILE A 39 17.46 -12.07 6.40
CA ILE A 39 16.08 -12.39 6.02
C ILE A 39 15.45 -11.15 5.41
N VAL A 40 14.90 -11.31 4.23
CA VAL A 40 14.16 -10.28 3.51
C VAL A 40 12.73 -10.75 3.32
N VAL A 41 11.77 -9.91 3.65
CA VAL A 41 10.36 -10.16 3.33
C VAL A 41 9.90 -9.14 2.30
N HIS A 42 9.53 -9.64 1.15
CA HIS A 42 8.99 -8.85 0.06
C HIS A 42 7.54 -8.50 0.32
N ASN A 43 7.15 -7.25 0.07
CA ASN A 43 5.76 -6.81 0.14
C ASN A 43 5.56 -5.66 -0.85
N TYR A 44 5.41 -5.97 -2.14
CA TYR A 44 5.33 -4.97 -3.20
C TYR A 44 4.52 -5.44 -4.43
N GLY A 45 4.33 -4.54 -5.41
CA GLY A 45 3.71 -4.88 -6.69
C GLY A 45 2.18 -4.87 -6.68
N HIS A 46 1.58 -4.01 -5.86
CA HIS A 46 0.13 -3.95 -5.63
C HIS A 46 -0.65 -3.21 -6.73
N GLY A 47 0.00 -2.75 -7.80
CA GLY A 47 -0.66 -1.95 -8.83
C GLY A 47 -1.29 -0.69 -8.23
N GLY A 48 -2.58 -0.45 -8.49
CA GLY A 48 -3.32 0.66 -7.87
C GLY A 48 -3.88 0.36 -6.48
N GLY A 49 -3.77 -0.87 -5.98
CA GLY A 49 -4.36 -1.33 -4.71
C GLY A 49 -3.44 -1.22 -3.49
N GLY A 50 -2.34 -0.48 -3.57
CA GLY A 50 -1.36 -0.38 -2.48
C GLY A 50 -1.96 0.12 -1.17
N ILE A 51 -2.77 1.17 -1.16
CA ILE A 51 -3.49 1.63 0.03
C ILE A 51 -4.49 0.56 0.47
N THR A 52 -5.36 0.12 -0.43
CA THR A 52 -6.43 -0.84 -0.16
C THR A 52 -5.95 -2.11 0.55
N LEU A 53 -4.83 -2.67 0.10
CA LEU A 53 -4.31 -3.94 0.59
C LEU A 53 -3.18 -3.81 1.63
N SER A 54 -2.74 -2.58 1.94
CA SER A 54 -1.55 -2.32 2.76
C SER A 54 -1.53 -3.08 4.08
N TRP A 55 -2.60 -3.03 4.84
CA TRP A 55 -2.66 -3.70 6.14
C TRP A 55 -2.67 -5.22 6.02
N GLY A 56 -3.44 -5.76 5.09
CA GLY A 56 -3.56 -7.21 4.93
C GLY A 56 -2.28 -7.85 4.44
N THR A 57 -1.65 -7.28 3.41
CA THR A 57 -0.37 -7.80 2.91
C THR A 57 0.75 -7.58 3.91
N SER A 58 0.73 -6.48 4.68
CA SER A 58 1.69 -6.27 5.77
C SER A 58 1.50 -7.26 6.92
N HIS A 59 0.26 -7.64 7.26
CA HIS A 59 0.00 -8.72 8.20
C HIS A 59 0.61 -10.05 7.72
N ILE A 60 0.37 -10.42 6.47
CA ILE A 60 0.93 -11.65 5.88
C ILE A 60 2.46 -11.59 5.85
N ALA A 61 3.04 -10.44 5.46
CA ALA A 61 4.49 -10.26 5.44
C ALA A 61 5.12 -10.44 6.83
N ILE A 62 4.48 -9.94 7.87
CA ILE A 62 4.96 -10.09 9.24
C ILE A 62 4.79 -11.54 9.73
N GLU A 63 3.74 -12.23 9.37
CA GLU A 63 3.61 -13.67 9.65
C GLU A 63 4.72 -14.46 8.98
N GLU A 64 5.06 -14.15 7.73
CA GLU A 64 6.22 -14.75 7.04
C GLU A 64 7.54 -14.46 7.80
N LEU A 65 7.71 -13.23 8.29
CA LEU A 65 8.91 -12.85 9.03
C LEU A 65 9.05 -13.66 10.33
N PHE A 66 7.94 -13.87 11.05
CA PHE A 66 7.93 -14.50 12.37
C PHE A 66 7.74 -16.03 12.33
N ARG A 67 7.54 -16.64 11.15
CA ARG A 67 7.14 -18.05 11.02
C ARG A 67 8.11 -19.03 11.67
N ASP A 68 9.41 -18.91 11.45
CA ASP A 68 10.39 -19.90 11.89
C ASP A 68 11.24 -19.39 13.04
N ASP A 69 11.80 -18.19 12.90
CA ASP A 69 12.65 -17.53 13.90
C ASP A 69 12.27 -16.04 13.94
N PRO A 70 11.65 -15.58 15.02
CA PRO A 70 11.32 -14.17 15.19
C PRO A 70 12.57 -13.29 15.11
N PRO A 71 12.45 -12.07 14.53
CA PRO A 71 13.59 -11.18 14.41
C PRO A 71 14.14 -10.83 15.80
N ARG A 72 15.46 -10.99 15.96
CA ARG A 72 16.19 -10.61 17.16
C ARG A 72 16.79 -9.23 16.94
N GLY A 73 16.15 -8.20 17.53
CA GLY A 73 16.63 -6.82 17.42
C GLY A 73 15.82 -5.96 16.46
N LYS A 74 16.51 -5.07 15.74
CA LYS A 74 15.91 -4.04 14.89
C LYS A 74 15.49 -4.60 13.53
N VAL A 75 14.37 -4.08 13.01
CA VAL A 75 13.90 -4.40 11.66
C VAL A 75 13.95 -3.13 10.81
N ALA A 76 14.59 -3.24 9.64
CA ALA A 76 14.58 -2.20 8.62
C ALA A 76 13.35 -2.37 7.72
N VAL A 77 12.61 -1.30 7.50
CA VAL A 77 11.50 -1.21 6.54
C VAL A 77 11.91 -0.27 5.41
N LEU A 78 11.81 -0.73 4.16
CA LEU A 78 12.14 0.07 2.98
C LEU A 78 10.90 0.72 2.39
N GLY A 79 10.93 2.07 2.33
CA GLY A 79 9.83 2.90 1.84
C GLY A 79 8.93 3.42 2.96
N ALA A 80 8.44 4.66 2.77
CA ALA A 80 7.52 5.36 3.68
C ALA A 80 6.15 5.61 3.04
N GLY A 81 5.78 4.85 2.03
CA GLY A 81 4.44 4.82 1.46
C GLY A 81 3.47 3.99 2.31
N ALA A 82 2.27 3.73 1.76
CA ALA A 82 1.21 3.02 2.48
C ALA A 82 1.63 1.65 3.02
N LEU A 83 2.39 0.88 2.22
CA LEU A 83 2.88 -0.45 2.62
C LEU A 83 3.93 -0.37 3.72
N GLY A 84 4.94 0.50 3.53
CA GLY A 84 6.02 0.64 4.50
C GLY A 84 5.52 1.14 5.86
N LEU A 85 4.69 2.17 5.87
CA LEU A 85 4.10 2.70 7.11
C LEU A 85 3.20 1.67 7.80
N ALA A 86 2.33 0.96 7.07
CA ALA A 86 1.49 -0.10 7.64
C ALA A 86 2.34 -1.24 8.24
N THR A 87 3.38 -1.69 7.51
CA THR A 87 4.31 -2.72 8.00
C THR A 87 5.03 -2.27 9.27
N ALA A 88 5.58 -1.05 9.25
CA ALA A 88 6.30 -0.49 10.40
C ALA A 88 5.41 -0.38 11.64
N ARG A 89 4.17 0.11 11.48
CA ARG A 89 3.20 0.20 12.58
C ARG A 89 2.81 -1.17 13.15
N LEU A 90 2.63 -2.17 12.30
CA LEU A 90 2.33 -3.53 12.76
C LEU A 90 3.51 -4.18 13.50
N LEU A 91 4.75 -3.94 13.05
CA LEU A 91 5.97 -4.37 13.76
C LEU A 91 6.09 -3.71 15.14
N GLN A 92 5.88 -2.39 15.22
CA GLN A 92 5.89 -1.66 16.49
C GLN A 92 4.84 -2.20 17.47
N ARG A 93 3.63 -2.54 17.01
CA ARG A 93 2.59 -3.16 17.84
C ARG A 93 3.00 -4.54 18.40
N ARG A 94 4.00 -5.17 17.82
CA ARG A 94 4.60 -6.43 18.30
C ARG A 94 5.87 -6.19 19.16
N GLY A 95 6.16 -4.95 19.52
CA GLY A 95 7.32 -4.60 20.34
C GLY A 95 8.65 -4.60 19.58
N VAL A 96 8.64 -4.65 18.24
CA VAL A 96 9.86 -4.62 17.44
C VAL A 96 10.34 -3.18 17.27
N GLU A 97 11.62 -2.95 17.45
CA GLU A 97 12.26 -1.68 17.12
C GLU A 97 12.40 -1.56 15.59
N VAL A 98 11.86 -0.47 15.02
CA VAL A 98 11.78 -0.31 13.57
C VAL A 98 12.46 0.97 13.11
N THR A 99 13.28 0.84 12.06
CA THR A 99 13.82 1.97 11.31
C THR A 99 13.27 1.92 9.87
N ILE A 100 12.63 3.00 9.43
CA ILE A 100 12.23 3.17 8.02
C ILE A 100 13.37 3.84 7.26
N TYR A 101 13.77 3.23 6.13
CA TYR A 101 14.66 3.82 5.14
C TYR A 101 13.85 4.19 3.92
N ALA A 102 13.83 5.46 3.54
CA ALA A 102 13.03 5.92 2.42
C ALA A 102 13.69 7.09 1.70
N LYS A 103 13.56 7.11 0.39
CA LYS A 103 13.94 8.25 -0.46
C LYS A 103 13.05 9.45 -0.19
N ASP A 104 11.73 9.23 -0.17
CA ASP A 104 10.71 10.24 0.00
C ASP A 104 9.80 9.90 1.19
N LEU A 105 9.34 10.93 1.86
CA LEU A 105 8.34 10.84 2.94
C LEU A 105 7.01 11.45 2.49
N PRO A 106 5.88 11.13 3.14
CA PRO A 106 4.66 11.90 2.94
C PRO A 106 4.91 13.41 3.14
N PRO A 107 4.42 14.28 2.25
CA PRO A 107 3.45 14.02 1.17
C PRO A 107 4.08 13.73 -0.22
N GLN A 108 5.36 13.42 -0.33
CA GLN A 108 6.05 13.23 -1.61
C GLN A 108 6.04 11.78 -2.12
N THR A 109 5.40 10.86 -1.41
CA THR A 109 5.34 9.45 -1.85
C THR A 109 4.34 9.23 -2.96
N THR A 110 4.55 8.18 -3.79
CA THR A 110 3.57 7.75 -4.79
C THR A 110 2.20 7.45 -4.17
N SER A 111 2.16 6.95 -2.94
CA SER A 111 0.91 6.67 -2.22
C SER A 111 0.07 7.94 -1.97
N ASN A 112 0.68 9.12 -1.88
CA ASN A 112 -0.03 10.39 -1.67
C ASN A 112 -0.86 10.85 -2.87
N ILE A 113 -0.58 10.33 -4.07
CA ILE A 113 -1.33 10.67 -5.30
C ILE A 113 -2.31 9.57 -5.71
N ALA A 114 -2.51 8.57 -4.88
CA ALA A 114 -3.51 7.52 -5.10
C ALA A 114 -4.94 8.09 -4.95
N ALA A 115 -5.92 7.46 -5.60
CA ALA A 115 -7.32 7.87 -5.50
C ALA A 115 -7.92 7.63 -4.10
N GLY A 116 -7.44 6.62 -3.39
CA GLY A 116 -7.84 6.32 -2.02
C GLY A 116 -9.17 5.62 -1.83
N GLN A 117 -9.93 5.35 -2.89
CA GLN A 117 -11.11 4.49 -2.79
C GLN A 117 -10.69 3.06 -2.42
N TRP A 118 -11.32 2.49 -1.40
CA TRP A 118 -11.07 1.11 -1.03
C TRP A 118 -11.67 0.18 -2.08
N SER A 119 -10.82 -0.39 -2.90
CA SER A 119 -11.18 -1.31 -3.98
C SER A 119 -10.02 -2.28 -4.21
N PRO A 120 -10.17 -3.57 -3.94
CA PRO A 120 -9.11 -4.57 -4.10
C PRO A 120 -8.95 -5.06 -5.54
N TYR A 121 -9.70 -4.50 -6.47
CA TYR A 121 -9.71 -4.93 -7.86
C TYR A 121 -8.57 -4.29 -8.68
N PHE A 122 -8.31 -4.84 -9.88
CA PHE A 122 -7.30 -4.34 -10.84
C PHE A 122 -5.85 -4.34 -10.31
N VAL A 123 -5.52 -5.28 -9.45
CA VAL A 123 -4.17 -5.45 -8.87
C VAL A 123 -3.34 -6.53 -9.57
N SER A 124 -3.91 -7.22 -10.54
CA SER A 124 -3.29 -8.30 -11.31
C SER A 124 -4.01 -8.54 -12.64
N GLU A 125 -3.37 -9.24 -13.57
CA GLU A 125 -4.05 -9.83 -14.72
C GLU A 125 -4.57 -11.22 -14.35
N PHE A 126 -5.86 -11.46 -14.53
CA PHE A 126 -6.53 -12.69 -14.08
C PHE A 126 -5.82 -13.96 -14.55
N SER A 127 -5.48 -14.02 -15.83
CA SER A 127 -4.82 -15.19 -16.44
C SER A 127 -3.36 -15.40 -16.00
N LYS A 128 -2.74 -14.38 -15.38
CA LYS A 128 -1.33 -14.39 -14.98
C LYS A 128 -1.13 -14.46 -13.46
N ARG A 129 -2.21 -14.56 -12.68
CA ARG A 129 -2.16 -14.66 -11.21
C ARG A 129 -1.32 -15.85 -10.77
N SER A 130 -0.32 -15.58 -9.92
CA SER A 130 0.48 -16.65 -9.33
C SER A 130 -0.33 -17.46 -8.31
N PRO A 131 -0.01 -18.76 -8.07
CA PRO A 131 -0.68 -19.54 -7.02
C PRO A 131 -0.60 -18.88 -5.65
N ARG A 132 0.56 -18.32 -5.30
CA ARG A 132 0.77 -17.62 -4.03
C ARG A 132 -0.08 -16.35 -3.91
N PHE A 133 -0.24 -15.59 -4.99
CA PHE A 133 -1.15 -14.45 -5.01
C PHE A 133 -2.58 -14.88 -4.73
N LYS A 134 -3.07 -15.93 -5.40
CA LYS A 134 -4.45 -16.43 -5.22
C LYS A 134 -4.72 -16.85 -3.78
N GLU A 135 -3.78 -17.56 -3.16
CA GLU A 135 -3.86 -17.98 -1.76
C GLU A 135 -3.94 -16.78 -0.80
N GLN A 136 -3.19 -15.72 -1.06
CA GLN A 136 -3.05 -14.58 -0.16
C GLN A 136 -4.08 -13.46 -0.39
N PHE A 137 -4.62 -13.33 -1.61
CA PHE A 137 -5.38 -12.15 -2.04
C PHE A 137 -6.64 -11.90 -1.21
N ALA A 138 -7.55 -12.88 -1.14
CA ALA A 138 -8.81 -12.73 -0.44
C ALA A 138 -8.59 -12.50 1.06
N ARG A 139 -7.61 -13.18 1.64
CA ARG A 139 -7.21 -12.99 3.03
C ARG A 139 -6.66 -11.57 3.27
N ALA A 140 -5.78 -11.09 2.40
CA ALA A 140 -5.24 -9.72 2.49
C ALA A 140 -6.34 -8.66 2.39
N ALA A 141 -7.30 -8.83 1.47
CA ALA A 141 -8.41 -7.91 1.31
C ALA A 141 -9.26 -7.84 2.59
N ARG A 142 -9.65 -8.98 3.18
CA ARG A 142 -10.45 -9.04 4.41
C ARG A 142 -9.73 -8.47 5.62
N LEU A 143 -8.44 -8.79 5.78
CA LEU A 143 -7.62 -8.22 6.86
C LEU A 143 -7.50 -6.70 6.72
N SER A 144 -7.26 -6.18 5.51
CA SER A 144 -7.21 -4.75 5.25
C SER A 144 -8.54 -4.07 5.53
N HIS A 145 -9.64 -4.62 5.03
CA HIS A 145 -10.98 -4.07 5.21
C HIS A 145 -11.31 -3.90 6.70
N ARG A 146 -11.10 -4.97 7.48
CA ARG A 146 -11.30 -4.93 8.94
C ARG A 146 -10.40 -3.91 9.63
N HIS A 147 -9.15 -3.80 9.18
CA HIS A 147 -8.21 -2.85 9.77
C HIS A 147 -8.65 -1.40 9.52
N PHE A 148 -9.06 -1.06 8.29
CA PHE A 148 -9.56 0.26 7.96
C PHE A 148 -10.84 0.63 8.70
N GLN A 149 -11.72 -0.32 8.98
CA GLN A 149 -12.89 -0.08 9.84
C GLN A 149 -12.51 0.42 11.24
N ASN A 150 -11.36 0.00 11.78
CA ASN A 150 -10.84 0.48 13.06
C ASN A 150 -10.17 1.86 12.96
N LEU A 151 -9.99 2.40 11.76
CA LEU A 151 -9.38 3.70 11.49
C LEU A 151 -10.39 4.76 11.02
N LEU A 152 -11.70 4.46 11.13
CA LEU A 152 -12.73 5.40 10.69
C LEU A 152 -12.66 6.72 11.46
N GLY A 153 -12.87 7.80 10.74
CA GLY A 153 -12.93 9.18 11.24
C GLY A 153 -11.84 10.10 10.68
N ASP A 154 -11.97 11.37 11.09
CA ASP A 154 -11.18 12.48 10.53
C ASP A 154 -9.68 12.37 10.80
N TYR A 155 -9.29 11.73 11.92
CA TYR A 155 -7.88 11.59 12.27
C TYR A 155 -7.06 10.84 11.23
N TYR A 156 -7.64 9.77 10.65
CA TYR A 156 -7.03 9.00 9.58
C TYR A 156 -7.61 9.32 8.20
N GLY A 157 -8.62 10.16 8.11
CA GLY A 157 -9.29 10.47 6.85
C GLY A 157 -9.93 9.24 6.20
N VAL A 158 -10.55 8.36 7.00
CA VAL A 158 -11.21 7.13 6.52
C VAL A 158 -12.71 7.25 6.76
N HIS A 159 -13.50 7.21 5.68
CA HIS A 159 -14.94 7.41 5.74
C HIS A 159 -15.67 6.43 4.84
N PHE A 160 -16.85 5.97 5.25
CA PHE A 160 -17.75 5.25 4.36
C PHE A 160 -18.47 6.22 3.41
N LEU A 161 -18.43 5.91 2.12
CA LEU A 161 -19.12 6.68 1.08
C LEU A 161 -19.92 5.75 0.16
N MET A 162 -21.02 6.30 -0.34
CA MET A 162 -21.78 5.68 -1.42
C MET A 162 -21.04 5.85 -2.74
N ASN A 163 -20.73 4.76 -3.39
CA ASN A 163 -20.05 4.71 -4.68
C ASN A 163 -21.01 4.29 -5.78
N TYR A 164 -20.75 4.75 -7.01
CA TYR A 164 -21.50 4.41 -8.19
C TYR A 164 -20.55 3.93 -9.30
N VAL A 165 -20.80 2.73 -9.82
CA VAL A 165 -20.18 2.24 -11.04
C VAL A 165 -21.13 2.51 -12.20
N LEU A 166 -20.61 3.16 -13.23
CA LEU A 166 -21.38 3.57 -14.40
C LEU A 166 -20.94 2.72 -15.60
N SER A 167 -21.89 2.18 -16.34
CA SER A 167 -21.60 1.33 -17.51
C SER A 167 -22.69 1.45 -18.58
N ASP A 168 -22.26 1.40 -19.85
CA ASP A 168 -23.19 1.24 -20.98
C ASP A 168 -23.57 -0.23 -21.23
N TYR A 169 -22.89 -1.15 -20.54
CA TYR A 169 -23.13 -2.59 -20.65
C TYR A 169 -23.65 -3.16 -19.32
N PRO A 170 -24.45 -4.24 -19.37
CA PRO A 170 -24.88 -4.94 -18.17
C PRO A 170 -23.68 -5.36 -17.30
N PHE A 171 -23.82 -5.23 -15.99
CA PHE A 171 -22.82 -5.79 -15.09
C PHE A 171 -22.91 -7.31 -15.15
N GLY A 172 -21.76 -7.95 -15.44
CA GLY A 172 -21.64 -9.40 -15.29
C GLY A 172 -21.93 -9.85 -13.85
N ARG A 173 -22.31 -11.10 -13.68
CA ARG A 173 -22.25 -11.74 -12.36
C ARG A 173 -20.80 -11.73 -11.93
N GLY A 174 -20.52 -11.25 -10.71
CA GLY A 174 -19.18 -11.25 -10.15
C GLY A 174 -18.54 -12.63 -10.28
N GLU A 175 -17.22 -12.68 -10.31
CA GLU A 175 -16.49 -13.95 -10.34
C GLU A 175 -16.97 -14.79 -9.14
N SER A 176 -17.72 -15.85 -9.43
CA SER A 176 -18.09 -16.84 -8.42
C SER A 176 -16.91 -17.77 -8.20
N GLY A 177 -16.29 -17.71 -7.04
CA GLY A 177 -15.15 -18.57 -6.70
C GLY A 177 -14.61 -18.23 -5.32
N GLU A 178 -13.59 -18.95 -4.89
CA GLU A 178 -12.94 -18.76 -3.59
C GLU A 178 -12.34 -17.36 -3.39
N GLU A 179 -12.17 -16.58 -4.47
CA GLU A 179 -11.67 -15.22 -4.46
C GLU A 179 -12.79 -14.17 -4.39
N SER A 180 -14.08 -14.56 -4.30
CA SER A 180 -15.17 -13.59 -4.18
C SER A 180 -15.00 -12.75 -2.90
N LEU A 181 -15.17 -11.44 -3.08
CA LEU A 181 -15.14 -10.45 -2.00
C LEU A 181 -16.51 -9.77 -1.82
N ASP A 182 -17.57 -10.39 -2.31
CA ASP A 182 -18.94 -9.84 -2.29
C ASP A 182 -19.42 -9.58 -0.85
N ASP A 183 -18.93 -10.38 0.10
CA ASP A 183 -19.15 -10.20 1.53
C ASP A 183 -18.64 -8.86 2.08
N LEU A 184 -17.69 -8.22 1.39
CA LEU A 184 -17.16 -6.90 1.77
C LEU A 184 -17.99 -5.73 1.20
N PHE A 185 -19.00 -6.02 0.36
CA PHE A 185 -19.89 -5.03 -0.26
C PHE A 185 -21.37 -5.42 -0.12
N PRO A 186 -21.88 -5.60 1.12
CA PRO A 186 -23.19 -6.20 1.38
C PRO A 186 -24.36 -5.39 0.81
N GLU A 187 -24.20 -4.09 0.60
CA GLU A 187 -25.24 -3.19 0.07
C GLU A 187 -25.10 -2.92 -1.43
N SER A 188 -24.39 -3.78 -2.15
CA SER A 188 -24.24 -3.64 -3.60
C SER A 188 -25.57 -3.95 -4.31
N ARG A 189 -26.09 -2.99 -5.10
CA ARG A 189 -27.32 -3.16 -5.88
C ARG A 189 -27.25 -2.43 -7.21
N ASP A 190 -27.92 -2.98 -8.20
CA ASP A 190 -28.14 -2.29 -9.47
C ASP A 190 -29.28 -1.29 -9.32
N VAL A 191 -29.05 -0.05 -9.78
CA VAL A 191 -30.01 1.05 -9.71
C VAL A 191 -30.80 1.08 -11.03
N PRO A 192 -32.16 0.97 -10.98
CA PRO A 192 -32.96 0.98 -12.19
C PRO A 192 -32.84 2.28 -12.98
N PRO A 193 -33.01 2.23 -14.33
CA PRO A 193 -33.14 3.42 -15.13
C PRO A 193 -34.28 4.31 -14.62
N GLY A 194 -34.03 5.60 -14.48
CA GLY A 194 -34.98 6.57 -13.92
C GLY A 194 -34.80 6.84 -12.41
N GLU A 195 -34.09 5.99 -11.67
CA GLU A 195 -33.73 6.25 -10.28
C GLU A 195 -32.37 6.94 -10.13
N HIS A 196 -31.62 7.12 -11.21
CA HIS A 196 -30.33 7.80 -11.22
C HIS A 196 -30.24 8.90 -12.28
N PRO A 197 -29.43 9.96 -12.06
CA PRO A 197 -29.27 11.08 -12.99
C PRO A 197 -28.18 10.87 -14.04
N PHE A 198 -27.52 9.73 -14.08
CA PHE A 198 -26.37 9.49 -14.94
C PHE A 198 -26.79 9.16 -16.38
N PRO A 199 -26.07 9.65 -17.41
CA PRO A 199 -26.39 9.39 -18.81
C PRO A 199 -25.84 8.04 -19.30
N VAL A 200 -26.09 6.97 -18.54
CA VAL A 200 -25.66 5.59 -18.82
C VAL A 200 -26.81 4.61 -18.58
N LYS A 201 -26.73 3.42 -19.18
CA LYS A 201 -27.80 2.42 -19.10
C LYS A 201 -27.78 1.63 -17.78
N HIS A 202 -26.62 1.41 -17.23
CA HIS A 202 -26.43 0.55 -16.06
C HIS A 202 -25.68 1.29 -14.98
N VAL A 203 -26.21 1.28 -13.77
CA VAL A 203 -25.59 1.89 -12.59
C VAL A 203 -25.62 0.87 -11.46
N ARG A 204 -24.47 0.61 -10.88
CA ARG A 204 -24.36 -0.18 -9.64
C ARG A 204 -23.96 0.73 -8.50
N GLN A 205 -24.69 0.66 -7.40
CA GLN A 205 -24.45 1.40 -6.18
C GLN A 205 -23.92 0.45 -5.12
N TYR A 206 -22.91 0.87 -4.35
CA TYR A 206 -22.39 0.13 -3.21
C TYR A 206 -21.73 1.08 -2.21
N VAL A 207 -21.68 0.67 -0.95
CA VAL A 207 -20.95 1.39 0.10
C VAL A 207 -19.53 0.86 0.17
N SER A 208 -18.54 1.76 0.19
CA SER A 208 -17.14 1.43 0.42
C SER A 208 -16.43 2.56 1.15
N MET A 209 -15.23 2.27 1.66
CA MET A 209 -14.43 3.29 2.33
C MET A 209 -13.69 4.17 1.32
N MET A 210 -13.60 5.45 1.64
CA MET A 210 -12.65 6.39 1.07
C MET A 210 -11.56 6.62 2.11
N ILE A 211 -10.33 6.45 1.70
CA ILE A 211 -9.14 6.77 2.48
C ILE A 211 -8.52 8.01 1.84
N GLU A 212 -8.44 9.11 2.56
CA GLU A 212 -7.82 10.34 2.08
C GLU A 212 -6.30 10.23 2.18
N PRO A 213 -5.55 9.96 1.08
CA PRO A 213 -4.16 9.57 1.18
C PRO A 213 -3.26 10.57 1.92
N PRO A 214 -3.39 11.90 1.71
CA PRO A 214 -2.56 12.86 2.45
C PRO A 214 -2.80 12.80 3.96
N VAL A 215 -4.07 12.77 4.39
CA VAL A 215 -4.43 12.72 5.81
C VAL A 215 -3.99 11.40 6.43
N TYR A 216 -4.29 10.30 5.74
CA TYR A 216 -3.98 8.94 6.18
C TYR A 216 -2.48 8.71 6.38
N LEU A 217 -1.67 9.05 5.38
CA LEU A 217 -0.23 8.80 5.42
C LEU A 217 0.47 9.69 6.44
N GLU A 218 0.03 10.94 6.59
CA GLU A 218 0.53 11.84 7.63
C GLU A 218 0.21 11.31 9.03
N ALA A 219 -1.02 10.84 9.25
CA ALA A 219 -1.42 10.23 10.52
C ALA A 219 -0.59 8.98 10.85
N LEU A 220 -0.37 8.10 9.87
CA LEU A 220 0.47 6.91 10.07
C LEU A 220 1.92 7.27 10.37
N LEU A 221 2.48 8.25 9.67
CA LEU A 221 3.84 8.73 9.91
C LEU A 221 3.98 9.32 11.32
N ARG A 222 3.03 10.15 11.72
CA ARG A 222 2.98 10.73 13.08
C ARG A 222 2.90 9.63 14.15
N ASP A 223 2.01 8.67 13.98
CA ASP A 223 1.86 7.54 14.89
C ASP A 223 3.13 6.69 14.99
N PHE A 224 3.82 6.50 13.86
CA PHE A 224 5.08 5.77 13.81
C PHE A 224 6.16 6.47 14.65
N LEU A 225 6.29 7.79 14.51
CA LEU A 225 7.25 8.60 15.26
C LEU A 225 6.89 8.69 16.75
N LEU A 226 5.62 8.87 17.09
CA LEU A 226 5.13 8.87 18.48
C LEU A 226 5.42 7.53 19.20
N ALA A 227 5.40 6.42 18.46
CA ALA A 227 5.79 5.11 18.95
C ALA A 227 7.31 4.87 18.87
N LYS A 228 8.12 5.94 18.84
CA LYS A 228 9.59 5.91 18.85
C LYS A 228 10.21 5.21 17.64
N GLY A 229 9.54 5.20 16.50
CA GLY A 229 10.13 4.74 15.23
C GLY A 229 11.20 5.71 14.73
N SER A 230 12.22 5.17 14.08
CA SER A 230 13.31 5.95 13.48
C SER A 230 13.16 6.02 11.96
N ILE A 231 13.54 7.15 11.37
CA ILE A 231 13.51 7.34 9.91
C ILE A 231 14.87 7.80 9.43
N VAL A 232 15.34 7.17 8.36
CA VAL A 232 16.53 7.60 7.61
C VAL A 232 16.10 7.93 6.20
N VAL A 233 16.17 9.22 5.85
CA VAL A 233 15.88 9.68 4.49
C VAL A 233 17.08 9.40 3.62
N ARG A 234 16.96 8.37 2.79
CA ARG A 234 18.04 7.92 1.90
C ARG A 234 17.47 7.16 0.70
N GLU A 235 17.98 7.46 -0.48
CA GLU A 235 17.78 6.64 -1.66
C GLU A 235 18.76 5.47 -1.64
N LEU A 236 18.25 4.25 -1.64
CA LEU A 236 19.01 3.03 -1.73
C LEU A 236 18.94 2.53 -3.18
N GLN A 237 20.09 2.17 -3.77
CA GLN A 237 20.14 1.68 -5.14
C GLN A 237 19.79 0.19 -5.19
N ASP A 238 20.22 -0.56 -4.18
CA ASP A 238 19.88 -1.97 -4.02
C ASP A 238 19.93 -2.40 -2.54
N ILE A 239 19.58 -3.67 -2.28
CA ILE A 239 19.52 -4.22 -0.91
C ILE A 239 20.91 -4.45 -0.30
N SER A 240 21.97 -4.56 -1.12
CA SER A 240 23.33 -4.76 -0.62
C SER A 240 23.84 -3.55 0.14
N GLU A 241 23.33 -2.35 -0.17
CA GLU A 241 23.65 -1.14 0.60
C GLU A 241 23.19 -1.23 2.05
N LEU A 242 22.05 -1.87 2.32
CA LEU A 242 21.60 -2.12 3.70
C LEU A 242 22.51 -3.09 4.43
N GLN A 243 23.01 -4.11 3.73
CA GLN A 243 23.98 -5.05 4.30
C GLN A 243 25.28 -4.34 4.68
N LEU A 244 25.74 -3.45 3.81
CA LEU A 244 26.93 -2.64 4.06
C LEU A 244 26.73 -1.70 5.26
N LEU A 245 25.59 -1.01 5.35
CA LEU A 245 25.26 -0.14 6.48
C LEU A 245 25.18 -0.91 7.80
N ALA A 246 24.62 -2.11 7.80
CA ALA A 246 24.58 -2.99 8.97
C ALA A 246 25.97 -3.43 9.40
N ALA A 247 26.84 -3.83 8.45
CA ALA A 247 28.21 -4.25 8.71
C ALA A 247 29.07 -3.11 9.28
N MET A 248 28.77 -1.85 8.91
CA MET A 248 29.45 -0.66 9.44
C MET A 248 28.89 -0.19 10.80
N GLY A 249 27.95 -0.90 11.39
CA GLY A 249 27.31 -0.50 12.65
C GLY A 249 26.37 0.72 12.52
N TRP A 250 26.12 1.20 11.32
CA TRP A 250 25.29 2.40 11.09
C TRP A 250 23.81 2.17 11.37
N LEU A 251 23.34 0.94 11.31
CA LEU A 251 21.98 0.58 11.69
C LEU A 251 21.76 0.58 13.21
N GLU A 252 22.84 0.60 13.99
CA GLU A 252 22.80 0.52 15.46
C GLU A 252 23.12 1.87 16.15
N SER A 253 23.60 2.90 15.38
CA SER A 253 24.00 4.18 15.95
C SER A 253 22.93 5.25 15.81
N PRO A 254 22.51 5.93 16.90
CA PRO A 254 21.67 7.13 16.85
C PRO A 254 22.30 8.29 16.09
N ASP A 255 23.63 8.33 15.98
CA ASP A 255 24.39 9.42 15.35
C ASP A 255 24.48 9.30 13.81
N ALA A 256 23.86 8.29 13.22
CA ALA A 256 23.83 8.12 11.76
C ALA A 256 23.12 9.27 11.00
N LEU A 257 22.40 10.12 11.73
CA LEU A 257 21.67 11.26 11.17
C LEU A 257 22.56 12.47 10.87
N ASP A 258 23.78 12.56 11.47
CA ASP A 258 24.59 13.79 11.48
C ASP A 258 25.85 13.75 10.60
N ARG A 259 26.08 12.69 9.81
CA ARG A 259 27.28 12.59 8.96
C ARG A 259 27.01 12.89 7.48
N PRO A 260 27.62 13.96 6.95
CA PRO A 260 27.33 14.40 5.58
C PRO A 260 27.93 13.47 4.50
N ARG A 261 27.11 13.11 3.52
CA ARG A 261 27.35 12.90 2.06
C ARG A 261 28.77 12.55 1.53
N ARG A 262 29.69 11.90 2.24
CA ARG A 262 31.06 11.65 1.74
C ARG A 262 31.28 10.31 1.02
N PHE A 263 30.25 9.50 0.75
CA PHE A 263 30.40 8.20 0.07
C PHE A 263 29.56 8.03 -1.20
N LEU A 264 29.43 9.11 -1.98
CA LEU A 264 28.86 9.04 -3.34
C LEU A 264 29.98 9.00 -4.37
N GLY A 265 30.74 7.90 -4.44
CA GLY A 265 31.84 7.89 -5.39
C GLY A 265 32.44 6.55 -5.72
N ALA A 266 31.74 5.42 -5.69
CA ALA A 266 32.20 4.18 -6.33
C ALA A 266 31.14 3.07 -6.22
N ALA A 267 30.14 3.07 -7.08
CA ALA A 267 29.44 1.85 -7.52
C ALA A 267 28.54 2.24 -8.71
N ARG A 268 29.16 2.35 -9.88
CA ARG A 268 28.47 2.18 -11.15
C ARG A 268 28.81 0.79 -11.64
N GLU A 269 27.73 0.05 -11.96
CA GLU A 269 27.63 -1.14 -12.79
C GLU A 269 27.03 -2.35 -12.07
N ALA A 270 25.73 -2.54 -12.24
CA ALA A 270 25.05 -3.71 -12.81
C ALA A 270 23.53 -3.58 -12.60
N PRO A 271 22.69 -3.86 -13.61
CA PRO A 271 21.24 -3.87 -13.46
C PRO A 271 20.81 -5.22 -12.88
N GLY A 272 20.46 -5.24 -11.61
CA GLY A 272 19.86 -6.38 -10.94
C GLY A 272 18.58 -5.95 -10.22
N ASP A 273 17.57 -6.81 -10.23
CA ASP A 273 16.24 -6.59 -9.68
C ASP A 273 16.24 -5.89 -8.32
N VAL A 274 15.72 -4.68 -8.29
CA VAL A 274 15.67 -3.85 -7.10
C VAL A 274 14.43 -4.18 -6.30
N LEU A 275 14.62 -4.56 -5.03
CA LEU A 275 13.56 -4.78 -4.06
C LEU A 275 13.07 -3.44 -3.52
N ARG A 276 11.86 -3.04 -3.88
CA ARG A 276 11.22 -1.82 -3.39
C ARG A 276 9.83 -2.12 -2.83
N ASN A 277 9.61 -1.71 -1.58
CA ASN A 277 8.28 -1.36 -1.10
C ASN A 277 7.95 0.01 -1.69
N ASP A 278 7.08 0.11 -2.65
CA ASP A 278 6.75 1.33 -3.38
C ASP A 278 7.95 1.94 -4.14
N VAL A 279 8.24 1.44 -5.32
CA VAL A 279 8.78 2.32 -6.37
C VAL A 279 8.73 1.63 -7.72
N LEU A 280 7.94 2.07 -8.48
CA LEU A 280 8.00 2.83 -9.73
C LEU A 280 6.60 3.12 -10.14
#